data_34df48bd18a621d13c4d6df03d548a58
#
_entry.id   34df48bd18a621d13c4d6df03d548a58
#
_cell.length_a   1.000
_cell.length_b   1.000
_cell.length_c   1.000
_cell.angle_alpha   90.00
_cell.angle_beta   90.00
_cell.angle_gamma   90.00
#
_symmetry.space_group_name_H-M   'P 1'
#
loop_
_entity.id
_entity.type
_entity.pdbx_description
1 polymer ?
#
loop_
_entity_poly.entity_id
_entity_poly.type
_entity_poly.pdbx_seq_one_letter_code
_entity_poly.pdbx_strand_id
1 'polypeptide(L)'
;MLRFHVNKGFSTKQWHRSVEMLKDNGLRVKTYLLFKPPFMSEGDALRLTTKWVTEVAPYSDDISVNPMNIQRRTVVDRLYRNREYRPPWLWSLVDMLESTHSDTAGSGTRMIVHPTAGGKLRGAHNCGKCDEEIVAAIERYSVSADLRELDGLDCGCKSVWRVEIDNDLILPVPLGTGSDRRGAPTDLLRAP
;
A
#
# COMPACT_ATOMS: atom_id res chain seq x y z
N MET A 1 6.59 9.13 -10.33
CA MET A 1 5.69 7.98 -10.18
C MET A 1 4.36 8.35 -9.51
N LEU A 2 4.33 8.96 -8.34
CA LEU A 2 3.08 9.41 -7.67
C LEU A 2 2.16 10.32 -8.53
N ARG A 3 2.70 11.04 -9.50
CA ARG A 3 1.90 11.90 -10.40
C ARG A 3 1.04 11.15 -11.41
N PHE A 4 1.38 9.89 -11.74
CA PHE A 4 0.64 9.12 -12.75
C PHE A 4 -0.46 8.25 -12.15
N HIS A 5 -0.26 7.74 -10.93
CA HIS A 5 -1.20 6.83 -10.28
C HIS A 5 -2.13 7.55 -9.29
N VAL A 6 -1.61 8.61 -8.65
CA VAL A 6 -2.37 9.42 -7.68
C VAL A 6 -1.96 10.88 -7.85
N ASN A 7 -2.85 11.69 -8.35
CA ASN A 7 -2.60 13.14 -8.48
C ASN A 7 -2.74 13.83 -7.12
N LYS A 8 -1.68 13.79 -6.31
CA LYS A 8 -1.64 14.45 -4.99
C LYS A 8 -1.39 15.97 -5.07
N GLY A 9 -1.13 16.52 -6.26
CA GLY A 9 -0.92 17.96 -6.46
C GLY A 9 0.37 18.53 -5.88
N PHE A 10 1.26 17.71 -5.28
CA PHE A 10 2.54 18.15 -4.73
C PHE A 10 3.69 17.19 -5.11
N SER A 11 4.91 17.68 -5.06
CA SER A 11 6.15 16.93 -5.30
C SER A 11 6.79 16.47 -4.00
N THR A 12 7.70 15.49 -4.08
CA THR A 12 8.53 15.05 -2.94
C THR A 12 9.31 16.22 -2.32
N LYS A 13 9.84 17.14 -3.16
CA LYS A 13 10.53 18.35 -2.68
C LYS A 13 9.62 19.26 -1.85
N GLN A 14 8.37 19.42 -2.27
CA GLN A 14 7.39 20.20 -1.50
C GLN A 14 7.02 19.50 -0.19
N TRP A 15 6.92 18.17 -0.20
CA TRP A 15 6.70 17.39 1.00
C TRP A 15 7.83 17.59 2.02
N HIS A 16 9.10 17.43 1.63
CA HIS A 16 10.27 17.65 2.52
C HIS A 16 10.25 19.06 3.12
N ARG A 17 10.07 20.08 2.28
CA ARG A 17 9.99 21.47 2.77
C ARG A 17 8.86 21.69 3.79
N SER A 18 7.71 21.04 3.59
CA SER A 18 6.60 21.11 4.53
C SER A 18 6.93 20.41 5.85
N VAL A 19 7.60 19.25 5.79
CA VAL A 19 8.04 18.51 6.98
C VAL A 19 9.05 19.35 7.80
N GLU A 20 10.06 19.92 7.15
CA GLU A 20 11.04 20.81 7.81
C GLU A 20 10.32 21.95 8.52
N MET A 21 9.45 22.66 7.83
CA MET A 21 8.68 23.77 8.42
C MET A 21 7.83 23.32 9.61
N LEU A 22 7.20 22.14 9.56
CA LEU A 22 6.40 21.63 10.67
C LEU A 22 7.29 21.28 11.87
N LYS A 23 8.42 20.61 11.66
CA LYS A 23 9.37 20.24 12.72
C LYS A 23 10.03 21.46 13.36
N ASP A 24 10.42 22.47 12.58
CA ASP A 24 10.97 23.73 13.08
C ASP A 24 9.98 24.48 14.00
N ASN A 25 8.69 24.23 13.84
CA ASN A 25 7.64 24.78 14.70
C ASN A 25 7.18 23.81 15.81
N GLY A 26 7.92 22.73 16.08
CA GLY A 26 7.61 21.77 17.13
C GLY A 26 6.36 20.90 16.88
N LEU A 27 5.91 20.82 15.64
CA LEU A 27 4.72 20.05 15.27
C LEU A 27 5.09 18.61 14.90
N ARG A 28 4.20 17.69 15.23
CA ARG A 28 4.34 16.28 14.83
C ARG A 28 3.94 16.10 13.38
N VAL A 29 4.63 15.18 12.71
CA VAL A 29 4.41 14.85 11.30
C VAL A 29 3.82 13.46 11.17
N LYS A 30 2.64 13.36 10.54
CA LYS A 30 2.05 12.09 10.11
C LYS A 30 2.06 12.01 8.60
N THR A 31 2.82 11.03 8.07
CA THR A 31 2.90 10.78 6.62
C THR A 31 1.89 9.72 6.20
N TYR A 32 1.10 9.99 5.17
CA TYR A 32 0.14 9.07 4.60
C TYR A 32 0.65 8.48 3.29
N LEU A 33 0.73 7.16 3.23
CA LEU A 33 1.07 6.40 2.03
C LEU A 33 -0.15 5.58 1.56
N LEU A 34 -0.36 5.50 0.26
CA LEU A 34 -1.38 4.66 -0.35
C LEU A 34 -0.73 3.40 -0.88
N PHE A 35 -1.18 2.23 -0.41
CA PHE A 35 -0.69 0.95 -0.89
C PHE A 35 -1.50 0.47 -2.09
N LYS A 36 -0.82 0.09 -3.17
CA LYS A 36 -1.40 -0.44 -4.41
C LYS A 36 -2.46 0.46 -5.03
N PRO A 37 -2.12 1.71 -5.44
CA PRO A 37 -3.02 2.49 -6.28
C PRO A 37 -3.30 1.77 -7.61
N PRO A 38 -4.33 2.19 -8.39
CA PRO A 38 -4.63 1.58 -9.68
C PRO A 38 -3.43 1.61 -10.64
N PHE A 39 -3.39 0.66 -11.56
CA PHE A 39 -2.32 0.48 -12.56
C PHE A 39 -0.95 0.07 -11.98
N MET A 40 -0.96 -0.55 -10.83
CA MET A 40 0.24 -1.06 -10.16
C MET A 40 0.06 -2.54 -9.84
N SER A 41 1.08 -3.36 -10.13
CA SER A 41 1.12 -4.76 -9.74
C SER A 41 1.25 -4.90 -8.21
N GLU A 42 1.04 -6.09 -7.69
CA GLU A 42 1.23 -6.36 -6.25
C GLU A 42 2.69 -6.21 -5.84
N GLY A 43 3.61 -6.77 -6.64
CA GLY A 43 5.04 -6.68 -6.38
C GLY A 43 5.58 -5.26 -6.47
N ASP A 44 5.15 -4.48 -7.46
CA ASP A 44 5.51 -3.06 -7.56
C ASP A 44 5.00 -2.25 -6.38
N ALA A 45 3.75 -2.52 -5.95
CA ALA A 45 3.16 -1.85 -4.81
C ALA A 45 3.94 -2.13 -3.52
N LEU A 46 4.31 -3.41 -3.31
CA LEU A 46 5.09 -3.84 -2.15
C LEU A 46 6.47 -3.16 -2.15
N ARG A 47 7.26 -3.29 -3.22
CA ARG A 47 8.60 -2.69 -3.32
C ARG A 47 8.59 -1.18 -3.13
N LEU A 48 7.66 -0.50 -3.80
CA LEU A 48 7.60 0.96 -3.75
C LEU A 48 7.13 1.47 -2.39
N THR A 49 6.15 0.81 -1.77
CA THR A 49 5.68 1.25 -0.46
C THR A 49 6.73 1.00 0.61
N THR A 50 7.38 -0.19 0.61
CA THR A 50 8.51 -0.49 1.50
C THR A 50 9.60 0.57 1.36
N LYS A 51 10.04 0.86 0.12
CA LYS A 51 11.02 1.91 -0.13
C LYS A 51 10.58 3.26 0.43
N TRP A 52 9.34 3.67 0.20
CA TRP A 52 8.85 4.95 0.70
C TRP A 52 8.73 4.99 2.21
N VAL A 53 8.33 3.90 2.87
CA VAL A 53 8.33 3.81 4.34
C VAL A 53 9.74 4.08 4.88
N THR A 54 10.76 3.38 4.37
CA THR A 54 12.16 3.58 4.76
C THR A 54 12.62 5.03 4.51
N GLU A 55 12.28 5.61 3.36
CA GLU A 55 12.68 6.98 3.01
C GLU A 55 12.02 8.05 3.91
N VAL A 56 10.77 7.89 4.32
CA VAL A 56 10.06 8.90 5.10
C VAL A 56 10.13 8.69 6.62
N ALA A 57 10.57 7.51 7.07
CA ALA A 57 10.65 7.18 8.49
C ALA A 57 11.47 8.21 9.31
N PRO A 58 12.67 8.66 8.90
CA PRO A 58 13.44 9.62 9.68
C PRO A 58 12.77 11.01 9.82
N TYR A 59 11.78 11.28 9.00
CA TYR A 59 11.11 12.58 8.94
C TYR A 59 9.70 12.58 9.53
N SER A 60 9.18 11.40 9.91
CA SER A 60 7.79 11.24 10.35
C SER A 60 7.73 10.75 11.79
N ASP A 61 6.80 11.25 12.57
CA ASP A 61 6.47 10.68 13.89
C ASP A 61 5.53 9.48 13.75
N ASP A 62 4.63 9.55 12.76
CA ASP A 62 3.73 8.47 12.40
C ASP A 62 3.74 8.27 10.88
N ILE A 63 3.71 7.02 10.43
CA ILE A 63 3.44 6.66 9.03
C ILE A 63 2.14 5.87 9.00
N SER A 64 1.17 6.35 8.21
CA SER A 64 -0.09 5.63 7.99
C SER A 64 -0.13 5.07 6.58
N VAL A 65 -0.03 3.77 6.44
CA VAL A 65 -0.18 3.09 5.16
C VAL A 65 -1.63 2.66 5.00
N ASN A 66 -2.28 3.20 3.98
CA ASN A 66 -3.69 2.94 3.68
C ASN A 66 -3.79 2.03 2.45
N PRO A 67 -4.16 0.76 2.61
CA PRO A 67 -4.40 -0.11 1.47
C PRO A 67 -5.58 0.39 0.67
N MET A 68 -5.43 0.37 -0.67
CA MET A 68 -6.48 0.82 -1.57
C MET A 68 -7.74 0.00 -1.37
N ASN A 69 -8.86 0.67 -1.13
CA ASN A 69 -10.18 0.08 -1.15
C ASN A 69 -11.02 0.63 -2.32
N ILE A 70 -11.98 -0.14 -2.77
CA ILE A 70 -12.76 0.17 -3.96
C ILE A 70 -14.03 0.92 -3.58
N GLN A 71 -14.02 2.23 -3.80
CA GLN A 71 -15.21 3.05 -3.65
C GLN A 71 -16.09 2.97 -4.90
N ARG A 72 -17.41 2.93 -4.72
CA ARG A 72 -18.36 2.87 -5.85
C ARG A 72 -18.25 4.14 -6.71
N ARG A 73 -18.48 4.00 -8.01
CA ARG A 73 -18.49 5.09 -9.00
C ARG A 73 -17.14 5.79 -9.17
N THR A 74 -16.03 5.10 -8.90
CA THR A 74 -14.67 5.58 -9.15
C THR A 74 -14.04 4.85 -10.34
N VAL A 75 -12.90 5.35 -10.81
CA VAL A 75 -12.09 4.65 -11.83
C VAL A 75 -11.72 3.25 -11.35
N VAL A 76 -11.32 3.11 -10.08
CA VAL A 76 -10.97 1.81 -9.49
C VAL A 76 -12.17 0.85 -9.45
N ASP A 77 -13.38 1.34 -9.20
CA ASP A 77 -14.60 0.53 -9.26
C ASP A 77 -14.84 -0.02 -10.68
N ARG A 78 -14.56 0.78 -11.70
CA ARG A 78 -14.66 0.33 -13.11
C ARG A 78 -13.62 -0.74 -13.42
N LEU A 79 -12.34 -0.50 -13.08
CA LEU A 79 -11.26 -1.47 -13.28
C LEU A 79 -11.56 -2.79 -12.56
N TYR A 80 -12.05 -2.74 -11.33
CA TYR A 80 -12.43 -3.92 -10.57
C TYR A 80 -13.56 -4.72 -11.25
N ARG A 81 -14.61 -4.04 -11.71
CA ARG A 81 -15.71 -4.71 -12.42
C ARG A 81 -15.26 -5.35 -13.73
N ASN A 82 -14.30 -4.74 -14.41
CA ASN A 82 -13.70 -5.26 -15.63
C ASN A 82 -12.63 -6.34 -15.36
N ARG A 83 -12.35 -6.70 -14.09
CA ARG A 83 -11.29 -7.64 -13.68
C ARG A 83 -9.87 -7.15 -14.04
N GLU A 84 -9.67 -5.85 -14.13
CA GLU A 84 -8.40 -5.19 -14.42
C GLU A 84 -7.70 -4.68 -13.15
N TYR A 85 -8.34 -4.83 -12.01
CA TYR A 85 -7.80 -4.45 -10.70
C TYR A 85 -8.30 -5.39 -9.61
N ARG A 86 -7.40 -5.81 -8.74
CA ARG A 86 -7.65 -6.50 -7.48
C ARG A 86 -7.15 -5.65 -6.32
N PRO A 87 -7.90 -5.49 -5.21
CA PRO A 87 -7.37 -4.90 -3.99
C PRO A 87 -6.11 -5.62 -3.49
N PRO A 88 -5.29 -4.96 -2.65
CA PRO A 88 -4.08 -5.57 -2.11
C PRO A 88 -4.33 -6.90 -1.42
N TRP A 89 -3.33 -7.78 -1.43
CA TRP A 89 -3.27 -8.90 -0.52
C TRP A 89 -2.95 -8.41 0.91
N LEU A 90 -3.58 -9.02 1.91
CA LEU A 90 -3.20 -8.79 3.31
C LEU A 90 -1.77 -9.29 3.58
N TRP A 91 -1.33 -10.36 2.88
CA TRP A 91 0.05 -10.85 2.95
C TRP A 91 1.08 -9.80 2.56
N SER A 92 0.79 -8.97 1.58
CA SER A 92 1.68 -7.87 1.21
C SER A 92 1.79 -6.79 2.28
N LEU A 93 0.73 -6.58 3.07
CA LEU A 93 0.78 -5.65 4.20
C LEU A 93 1.60 -6.23 5.36
N VAL A 94 1.49 -7.53 5.62
CA VAL A 94 2.32 -8.24 6.63
C VAL A 94 3.79 -8.16 6.22
N ASP A 95 4.14 -8.56 4.99
CA ASP A 95 5.51 -8.54 4.48
C ASP A 95 6.13 -7.12 4.51
N MET A 96 5.36 -6.10 4.16
CA MET A 96 5.77 -4.70 4.27
C MET A 96 6.08 -4.33 5.72
N LEU A 97 5.22 -4.68 6.68
CA LEU A 97 5.41 -4.39 8.10
C LEU A 97 6.66 -5.09 8.65
N GLU A 98 6.84 -6.38 8.33
CA GLU A 98 8.01 -7.16 8.73
C GLU A 98 9.30 -6.54 8.17
N SER A 99 9.33 -6.23 6.88
CA SER A 99 10.52 -5.72 6.20
C SER A 99 10.90 -4.28 6.57
N THR A 100 9.95 -3.46 7.04
CA THR A 100 10.21 -2.06 7.41
C THR A 100 10.29 -1.81 8.91
N HIS A 101 10.05 -2.83 9.74
CA HIS A 101 10.01 -2.70 11.20
C HIS A 101 11.31 -2.13 11.77
N SER A 102 12.47 -2.64 11.34
CA SER A 102 13.78 -2.17 11.85
C SER A 102 14.01 -0.69 11.54
N ASP A 103 13.64 -0.24 10.33
CA ASP A 103 13.84 1.14 9.89
C ASP A 103 12.94 2.10 10.68
N THR A 104 11.69 1.72 10.89
CA THR A 104 10.72 2.54 11.62
C THR A 104 11.02 2.57 13.12
N ALA A 105 11.38 1.43 13.71
CA ALA A 105 11.80 1.36 15.12
C ALA A 105 13.09 2.15 15.36
N GLY A 106 14.09 2.02 14.48
CA GLY A 106 15.35 2.76 14.56
C GLY A 106 15.18 4.27 14.42
N SER A 107 14.15 4.72 13.71
CA SER A 107 13.80 6.15 13.58
C SER A 107 12.85 6.65 14.67
N GLY A 108 12.35 5.79 15.55
CA GLY A 108 11.33 6.13 16.53
C GLY A 108 9.95 6.44 15.92
N THR A 109 9.72 5.99 14.70
CA THR A 109 8.51 6.24 13.92
C THR A 109 7.49 5.15 14.13
N ARG A 110 6.24 5.49 14.42
CA ARG A 110 5.17 4.52 14.57
C ARG A 110 4.53 4.19 13.21
N MET A 111 4.48 2.92 12.87
CA MET A 111 3.74 2.41 11.70
C MET A 111 2.30 2.10 12.05
N ILE A 112 1.37 2.60 11.25
CA ILE A 112 -0.06 2.38 11.39
C ILE A 112 -0.59 1.86 10.04
N VAL A 113 -1.19 0.67 10.05
CA VAL A 113 -1.89 0.12 8.89
C VAL A 113 -3.33 -0.13 9.29
N HIS A 114 -4.24 0.60 8.65
CA HIS A 114 -5.68 0.41 8.85
C HIS A 114 -6.30 -0.10 7.54
N PRO A 115 -6.48 -1.42 7.40
CA PRO A 115 -7.09 -1.99 6.21
C PRO A 115 -8.60 -1.75 6.21
N THR A 116 -9.02 -0.54 5.87
CA THR A 116 -10.46 -0.21 5.72
C THR A 116 -11.13 -1.23 4.80
N ALA A 117 -12.20 -1.86 5.26
CA ALA A 117 -12.86 -2.99 4.62
C ALA A 117 -11.92 -4.22 4.43
N GLY A 118 -10.92 -4.40 5.30
CA GLY A 118 -10.06 -5.57 5.34
C GLY A 118 -10.87 -6.87 5.43
N GLY A 119 -10.43 -7.91 4.73
CA GLY A 119 -11.14 -9.18 4.62
C GLY A 119 -12.42 -9.14 3.78
N LYS A 120 -12.74 -8.02 3.12
CA LYS A 120 -13.86 -7.90 2.19
C LYS A 120 -13.36 -7.78 0.76
N LEU A 121 -14.13 -8.26 -0.21
CA LEU A 121 -13.75 -8.27 -1.64
C LEU A 121 -13.37 -6.90 -2.22
N ARG A 122 -13.83 -5.82 -1.60
CA ARG A 122 -13.54 -4.45 -2.06
C ARG A 122 -12.43 -3.76 -1.27
N GLY A 123 -11.88 -4.40 -0.25
CA GLY A 123 -10.73 -3.99 0.53
C GLY A 123 -9.57 -4.97 0.40
N ALA A 124 -8.48 -4.73 1.11
CA ALA A 124 -7.38 -5.69 1.18
C ALA A 124 -7.88 -7.04 1.72
N HIS A 125 -7.61 -8.12 0.99
CA HIS A 125 -8.08 -9.45 1.36
C HIS A 125 -7.16 -10.55 0.82
N ASN A 126 -7.25 -11.72 1.43
CA ASN A 126 -6.58 -12.93 0.99
C ASN A 126 -7.61 -13.89 0.36
N CYS A 127 -7.81 -15.07 0.95
CA CYS A 127 -8.71 -16.12 0.45
C CYS A 127 -10.07 -16.18 1.17
N GLY A 128 -10.31 -15.31 2.13
CA GLY A 128 -11.51 -15.31 2.97
C GLY A 128 -11.42 -16.20 4.22
N LYS A 129 -10.48 -17.16 4.28
CA LYS A 129 -10.35 -18.07 5.44
C LYS A 129 -9.45 -17.52 6.54
N CYS A 130 -8.35 -16.85 6.15
CA CYS A 130 -7.36 -16.28 7.07
C CYS A 130 -7.51 -14.77 7.26
N ASP A 131 -8.43 -14.14 6.58
CA ASP A 131 -8.49 -12.68 6.49
C ASP A 131 -8.74 -12.01 7.84
N GLU A 132 -9.66 -12.55 8.64
CA GLU A 132 -10.02 -11.98 9.94
C GLU A 132 -8.84 -12.02 10.91
N GLU A 133 -8.13 -13.14 10.97
CA GLU A 133 -6.94 -13.32 11.81
C GLU A 133 -5.85 -12.36 11.42
N ILE A 134 -5.56 -12.22 10.11
CA ILE A 134 -4.50 -11.36 9.62
C ILE A 134 -4.85 -9.88 9.79
N VAL A 135 -6.09 -9.48 9.55
CA VAL A 135 -6.55 -8.11 9.84
C VAL A 135 -6.35 -7.78 11.30
N ALA A 136 -6.78 -8.68 12.22
CA ALA A 136 -6.61 -8.48 13.65
C ALA A 136 -5.13 -8.38 14.07
N ALA A 137 -4.25 -9.19 13.48
CA ALA A 137 -2.81 -9.12 13.73
C ALA A 137 -2.20 -7.79 13.28
N ILE A 138 -2.55 -7.31 12.07
CA ILE A 138 -2.12 -6.00 11.55
C ILE A 138 -2.60 -4.85 12.46
N GLU A 139 -3.82 -4.93 12.96
CA GLU A 139 -4.38 -3.93 13.86
C GLU A 139 -3.66 -3.93 15.21
N ARG A 140 -3.40 -5.12 15.79
CA ARG A 140 -2.61 -5.23 17.03
C ARG A 140 -1.20 -4.67 16.86
N TYR A 141 -0.50 -5.03 15.76
CA TYR A 141 0.80 -4.45 15.43
C TYR A 141 0.75 -2.91 15.35
N SER A 142 -0.27 -2.35 14.71
CA SER A 142 -0.42 -0.90 14.57
C SER A 142 -0.59 -0.17 15.91
N VAL A 143 -1.03 -0.89 16.95
CA VAL A 143 -1.16 -0.36 18.32
C VAL A 143 0.10 -0.58 19.14
N SER A 144 0.64 -1.81 19.12
CA SER A 144 1.75 -2.22 19.99
C SER A 144 3.14 -1.90 19.41
N ALA A 145 3.26 -1.82 18.08
CA ALA A 145 4.50 -1.83 17.33
C ALA A 145 5.38 -3.07 17.64
N ASP A 146 4.77 -4.17 18.08
CA ASP A 146 5.46 -5.41 18.40
C ASP A 146 5.37 -6.39 17.22
N LEU A 147 6.52 -6.76 16.67
CA LEU A 147 6.60 -7.66 15.52
C LEU A 147 6.03 -9.06 15.82
N ARG A 148 6.05 -9.48 17.10
CA ARG A 148 5.47 -10.76 17.54
C ARG A 148 3.97 -10.89 17.26
N GLU A 149 3.27 -9.78 17.06
CA GLU A 149 1.86 -9.80 16.65
C GLU A 149 1.64 -10.40 15.25
N LEU A 150 2.69 -10.45 14.44
CA LEU A 150 2.67 -11.00 13.08
C LEU A 150 3.25 -12.43 13.02
N ASP A 151 3.76 -12.96 14.15
CA ASP A 151 4.36 -14.29 14.19
C ASP A 151 3.31 -15.39 13.98
N GLY A 152 3.73 -16.46 13.31
CA GLY A 152 2.92 -17.67 13.14
C GLY A 152 1.76 -17.53 12.15
N LEU A 153 1.59 -16.40 11.50
CA LEU A 153 0.56 -16.22 10.49
C LEU A 153 0.85 -17.09 9.26
N ASP A 154 -0.05 -18.02 8.96
CA ASP A 154 0.06 -18.90 7.82
C ASP A 154 -1.31 -19.25 7.21
N CYS A 155 -1.29 -19.54 5.92
CA CYS A 155 -2.43 -20.08 5.19
C CYS A 155 -1.96 -20.60 3.83
N GLY A 156 -2.58 -21.65 3.32
CA GLY A 156 -2.25 -22.18 2.00
C GLY A 156 -2.33 -21.16 0.84
N CYS A 157 -3.09 -20.07 1.01
CA CYS A 157 -3.14 -18.99 0.01
C CYS A 157 -1.87 -18.13 -0.04
N LYS A 158 -0.97 -18.22 0.95
CA LYS A 158 0.32 -17.52 0.95
C LYS A 158 1.19 -17.95 -0.21
N SER A 159 1.10 -19.23 -0.62
CA SER A 159 1.79 -19.72 -1.81
C SER A 159 1.28 -19.08 -3.11
N VAL A 160 -0.02 -18.87 -3.23
CA VAL A 160 -0.62 -18.19 -4.40
C VAL A 160 -0.17 -16.72 -4.45
N TRP A 161 -0.17 -16.05 -3.33
CA TRP A 161 0.36 -14.68 -3.21
C TRP A 161 1.84 -14.60 -3.63
N ARG A 162 2.67 -15.55 -3.19
CA ARG A 162 4.09 -15.59 -3.60
C ARG A 162 4.26 -15.75 -5.10
N VAL A 163 3.48 -16.64 -5.74
CA VAL A 163 3.51 -16.80 -7.20
C VAL A 163 3.13 -15.49 -7.90
N GLU A 164 2.14 -14.74 -7.39
CA GLU A 164 1.79 -13.44 -7.94
C GLU A 164 2.94 -12.43 -7.82
N ILE A 165 3.58 -12.33 -6.65
CA ILE A 165 4.73 -11.46 -6.43
C ILE A 165 5.90 -11.83 -7.35
N ASP A 166 6.22 -13.11 -7.47
CA ASP A 166 7.34 -13.59 -8.29
C ASP A 166 7.11 -13.30 -9.78
N ASN A 167 5.89 -13.48 -10.27
CA ASN A 167 5.54 -13.13 -11.65
C ASN A 167 5.58 -11.61 -11.89
N ASP A 168 5.12 -10.82 -10.96
CA ASP A 168 5.18 -9.36 -11.03
C ASP A 168 6.64 -8.86 -11.07
N LEU A 169 7.56 -9.52 -10.38
CA LEU A 169 8.99 -9.22 -10.41
C LEU A 169 9.65 -9.66 -11.73
N ILE A 170 9.19 -10.75 -12.35
CA ILE A 170 9.66 -11.23 -13.65
C ILE A 170 9.15 -10.33 -14.78
N LEU A 171 7.95 -9.81 -14.64
CA LEU A 171 7.30 -8.91 -15.60
C LEU A 171 7.40 -7.46 -15.08
N PRO A 172 8.51 -6.74 -15.33
CA PRO A 172 8.77 -5.43 -14.74
C PRO A 172 7.84 -4.33 -15.24
N VAL A 173 6.83 -4.68 -16.03
CA VAL A 173 5.85 -3.74 -16.57
C VAL A 173 4.60 -3.79 -15.69
N PRO A 174 4.28 -2.74 -14.92
CA PRO A 174 3.03 -2.69 -14.16
C PRO A 174 1.83 -2.94 -15.06
N LEU A 175 0.82 -3.68 -14.59
CA LEU A 175 -0.42 -3.88 -15.31
C LEU A 175 -0.97 -2.52 -15.80
N GLY A 176 -1.24 -2.39 -17.09
CA GLY A 176 -1.66 -1.14 -17.72
C GLY A 176 -0.55 -0.21 -18.19
N THR A 177 0.73 -0.59 -18.08
CA THR A 177 1.86 0.18 -18.62
C THR A 177 2.52 -0.47 -19.84
N GLY A 178 1.95 -1.51 -20.42
CA GLY A 178 2.43 -2.15 -21.65
C GLY A 178 2.57 -1.17 -22.80
N SER A 179 3.40 -1.50 -23.77
CA SER A 179 3.62 -0.70 -24.99
C SER A 179 2.35 -0.46 -25.79
N ASP A 180 1.31 -1.20 -25.49
CA ASP A 180 -0.01 -1.09 -26.12
C ASP A 180 -0.96 -0.18 -25.32
N ARG A 181 -0.41 0.86 -24.71
CA ARG A 181 -1.13 1.91 -23.97
C ARG A 181 -2.05 2.76 -24.85
N ARG A 182 -2.31 2.34 -26.03
CA ARG A 182 -3.26 3.01 -26.90
C ARG A 182 -4.65 2.93 -26.26
N GLY A 183 -4.97 3.95 -25.49
CA GLY A 183 -6.31 4.26 -25.03
C GLY A 183 -6.73 3.86 -23.61
N ALA A 184 -6.02 2.97 -22.91
CA ALA A 184 -6.58 2.44 -21.67
C ALA A 184 -6.69 3.42 -20.47
N PRO A 185 -5.68 4.25 -20.14
CA PRO A 185 -5.82 5.16 -19.00
C PRO A 185 -6.55 6.47 -19.31
N THR A 186 -6.40 6.99 -20.54
CA THR A 186 -6.98 8.29 -20.94
C THR A 186 -8.48 8.22 -21.09
N ASP A 187 -9.01 7.11 -21.60
CA ASP A 187 -10.46 6.95 -21.77
C ASP A 187 -11.18 6.65 -20.45
N LEU A 188 -10.47 6.00 -19.50
CA LEU A 188 -10.99 5.74 -18.16
C LEU A 188 -11.08 7.02 -17.31
N LEU A 189 -10.25 8.02 -17.61
CA LEU A 189 -10.21 9.31 -16.90
C LEU A 189 -11.18 10.34 -17.51
N ARG A 190 -11.69 10.08 -18.72
CA ARG A 190 -12.70 10.89 -19.42
C ARG A 190 -14.11 10.34 -19.19
N ALA A 191 -14.50 10.13 -17.95
CA ALA A 191 -15.90 9.91 -17.64
C ALA A 191 -16.59 11.26 -17.38
N PRO A 192 -17.85 11.44 -17.83
CA PRO A 192 -18.62 12.66 -17.61
C PRO A 192 -18.85 12.97 -16.14
#